data_6399f2c5b2425a00ca2ec395ce5bef84
#
_entry.id   6399f2c5b2425a00ca2ec395ce5bef84
#
_cell.length_a   1.000
_cell.length_b   1.000
_cell.length_c   1.000
_cell.angle_alpha   90.00
_cell.angle_beta   90.00
_cell.angle_gamma   90.00
#
_symmetry.space_group_name_H-M   'P 1'
#
loop_
_entity.id
_entity.type
_entity.pdbx_description
1 polymer ?
#
loop_
_entity_poly.entity_id
_entity_poly.type
_entity_poly.pdbx_seq_one_letter_code
_entity_poly.pdbx_strand_id
1 'polypeptide(L)'
;YDGGTSATVTLTFSGLVGSETLGQSVSSTFSDKNVGTGKTVTVNSITLSDGSNGGLASNYSISSGQTTTANITAKSVTVSGITASNKTYDASTSATVDVSSASFSGIVSGDNLSVSASGVFDNANVGTGKTVTLTSSYSGDDVNNYSITDQASTTANVAQKALTATASASNKSYDAATTATVTLTFSGLIGSETLGQSVSATFSDKNVGAGKTVTVNSITLSNGSNGGLAGNYSISSGQTSTADITTKALTVSGITGVNKTYDGSVGATLNTSSVTYSGLVSGDSFTVTPTGTFDNKNVGTGKTVTISSAYSGDDIGNYVITDQSSTTAN
;
A
#
# COMPACT_ATOMS: atom_id res chain seq x y z
N TYR A 1 13.77 -3.95 -46.70
CA TYR A 1 14.82 -4.83 -46.17
C TYR A 1 14.25 -6.25 -46.00
N ASP A 2 14.96 -7.24 -46.49
CA ASP A 2 14.62 -8.67 -46.43
C ASP A 2 15.80 -9.55 -46.03
N GLY A 3 16.97 -8.93 -45.72
CA GLY A 3 18.24 -9.58 -45.38
C GLY A 3 19.08 -10.02 -46.56
N GLY A 4 18.53 -9.89 -47.79
CA GLY A 4 19.24 -10.26 -49.03
C GLY A 4 19.78 -9.06 -49.80
N THR A 5 20.59 -9.39 -50.82
CA THR A 5 21.11 -8.41 -51.77
C THR A 5 20.43 -8.47 -53.16
N SER A 6 19.48 -9.38 -53.34
CA SER A 6 18.80 -9.51 -54.63
C SER A 6 18.04 -8.25 -55.01
N ALA A 7 18.18 -7.84 -56.28
CA ALA A 7 17.46 -6.70 -56.80
C ALA A 7 16.74 -7.09 -58.12
N THR A 8 15.62 -6.42 -58.38
CA THR A 8 14.87 -6.60 -59.66
C THR A 8 15.21 -5.44 -60.57
N VAL A 9 15.75 -5.73 -61.75
CA VAL A 9 16.10 -4.74 -62.77
C VAL A 9 15.41 -5.16 -64.08
N THR A 10 14.84 -4.19 -64.74
CA THR A 10 14.32 -4.33 -66.12
C THR A 10 15.24 -3.53 -67.03
N LEU A 11 15.76 -4.19 -68.08
CA LEU A 11 16.59 -3.56 -69.07
C LEU A 11 15.79 -3.15 -70.28
N THR A 12 16.13 -2.02 -70.82
CA THR A 12 15.66 -1.57 -72.16
C THR A 12 16.79 -1.75 -73.15
N PHE A 13 16.51 -2.52 -74.18
CA PHE A 13 17.51 -2.76 -75.24
C PHE A 13 17.48 -1.65 -76.30
N SER A 14 18.65 -1.25 -76.76
CA SER A 14 18.87 -0.42 -77.94
C SER A 14 19.71 -1.17 -78.95
N GLY A 15 19.52 -0.85 -80.30
CA GLY A 15 20.27 -1.47 -81.39
C GLY A 15 19.63 -2.72 -81.96
N LEU A 16 18.36 -3.01 -81.58
CA LEU A 16 17.57 -4.06 -82.22
C LEU A 16 17.25 -3.67 -83.66
N VAL A 17 17.17 -4.65 -84.59
CA VAL A 17 16.86 -4.41 -85.99
C VAL A 17 15.35 -4.22 -86.18
N GLY A 18 14.96 -3.11 -86.80
CA GLY A 18 13.56 -2.80 -87.11
C GLY A 18 12.68 -2.76 -85.86
N SER A 19 11.60 -3.59 -85.85
CA SER A 19 10.66 -3.73 -84.73
C SER A 19 10.88 -4.99 -83.88
N GLU A 20 12.00 -5.62 -84.00
CA GLU A 20 12.33 -6.84 -83.20
C GLU A 20 12.27 -6.55 -81.71
N THR A 21 11.88 -7.55 -80.92
CA THR A 21 11.98 -7.53 -79.47
C THR A 21 12.74 -8.75 -78.99
N LEU A 22 13.32 -8.67 -77.77
CA LEU A 22 13.90 -9.81 -77.09
C LEU A 22 13.33 -9.97 -75.67
N GLY A 23 13.17 -11.19 -75.24
CA GLY A 23 12.93 -11.49 -73.84
C GLY A 23 14.24 -11.45 -73.05
N GLN A 24 14.14 -11.25 -71.73
CA GLN A 24 15.29 -11.18 -70.84
C GLN A 24 15.04 -11.86 -69.51
N SER A 25 16.08 -12.49 -68.98
CA SER A 25 16.19 -12.86 -67.55
C SER A 25 17.44 -12.19 -67.01
N VAL A 26 17.25 -11.44 -65.92
CA VAL A 26 18.35 -10.60 -65.34
C VAL A 26 18.56 -11.04 -63.90
N SER A 27 19.84 -11.32 -63.54
CA SER A 27 20.25 -11.39 -62.14
C SER A 27 20.99 -10.12 -61.77
N SER A 28 20.57 -9.51 -60.69
CA SER A 28 21.16 -8.28 -60.18
C SER A 28 21.19 -8.24 -58.65
N THR A 29 22.15 -7.51 -58.12
CA THR A 29 22.36 -7.40 -56.67
C THR A 29 22.65 -5.98 -56.25
N PHE A 30 22.15 -5.61 -55.06
CA PHE A 30 22.61 -4.46 -54.33
C PHE A 30 24.04 -4.61 -53.86
N SER A 31 24.77 -3.50 -53.66
CA SER A 31 26.14 -3.48 -53.13
C SER A 31 26.29 -4.13 -51.75
N ASP A 32 25.26 -4.04 -50.91
CA ASP A 32 25.09 -4.72 -49.62
C ASP A 32 23.60 -4.81 -49.27
N LYS A 33 23.27 -5.56 -48.19
CA LYS A 33 21.91 -5.81 -47.74
C LYS A 33 21.28 -4.65 -46.96
N ASN A 34 22.06 -3.68 -46.48
CA ASN A 34 21.60 -2.73 -45.48
C ASN A 34 20.69 -1.63 -46.05
N VAL A 35 19.82 -1.09 -45.18
CA VAL A 35 18.99 0.05 -45.51
C VAL A 35 19.81 1.24 -45.96
N GLY A 36 19.36 1.89 -47.02
CA GLY A 36 20.04 3.07 -47.55
C GLY A 36 19.36 3.59 -48.81
N THR A 37 19.69 4.83 -49.15
CA THR A 37 19.20 5.50 -50.37
C THR A 37 20.29 5.52 -51.46
N GLY A 38 19.89 5.37 -52.72
CA GLY A 38 20.79 5.47 -53.86
C GLY A 38 21.85 4.37 -53.88
N LYS A 39 21.56 3.19 -53.31
CA LYS A 39 22.50 2.07 -53.30
C LYS A 39 22.71 1.54 -54.72
N THR A 40 23.97 1.24 -55.03
CA THR A 40 24.34 0.67 -56.33
C THR A 40 23.72 -0.70 -56.50
N VAL A 41 23.05 -0.90 -57.61
CA VAL A 41 22.56 -2.19 -58.10
C VAL A 41 23.36 -2.54 -59.36
N THR A 42 24.02 -3.71 -59.31
CA THR A 42 24.81 -4.23 -60.40
C THR A 42 24.08 -5.36 -61.09
N VAL A 43 24.00 -5.32 -62.42
CA VAL A 43 23.54 -6.45 -63.26
C VAL A 43 24.65 -7.45 -63.39
N ASN A 44 24.46 -8.64 -62.74
CA ASN A 44 25.47 -9.69 -62.72
C ASN A 44 25.43 -10.58 -63.94
N SER A 45 24.24 -10.89 -64.45
CA SER A 45 24.06 -11.66 -65.66
C SER A 45 22.79 -11.30 -66.38
N ILE A 46 22.82 -11.41 -67.71
CA ILE A 46 21.68 -11.22 -68.60
C ILE A 46 21.60 -12.47 -69.49
N THR A 47 20.45 -13.10 -69.51
CA THR A 47 20.14 -14.16 -70.45
C THR A 47 19.05 -13.64 -71.41
N LEU A 48 19.38 -13.59 -72.67
CA LEU A 48 18.41 -13.26 -73.72
C LEU A 48 17.57 -14.46 -74.08
N SER A 49 16.32 -14.24 -74.45
CA SER A 49 15.44 -15.21 -75.07
C SER A 49 14.77 -14.60 -76.31
N ASP A 50 14.29 -15.46 -77.21
CA ASP A 50 13.63 -15.03 -78.42
C ASP A 50 12.40 -14.17 -78.07
N GLY A 51 12.19 -13.15 -78.83
CA GLY A 51 11.09 -12.19 -78.66
C GLY A 51 10.12 -12.27 -79.79
N SER A 52 9.46 -11.13 -80.10
CA SER A 52 8.53 -11.01 -81.20
C SER A 52 9.13 -10.32 -82.43
N ASN A 53 8.37 -10.30 -83.53
CA ASN A 53 8.73 -9.66 -84.78
C ASN A 53 10.04 -10.19 -85.40
N GLY A 54 10.39 -11.45 -85.17
CA GLY A 54 11.61 -12.07 -85.71
C GLY A 54 12.87 -11.94 -84.85
N GLY A 55 12.74 -11.37 -83.64
CA GLY A 55 13.84 -11.23 -82.72
C GLY A 55 14.31 -12.58 -82.18
N LEU A 56 15.49 -13.04 -82.66
CA LEU A 56 16.15 -14.25 -82.20
C LEU A 56 17.33 -13.91 -81.31
N ALA A 57 17.36 -14.47 -80.07
CA ALA A 57 18.39 -14.21 -79.05
C ALA A 57 19.79 -14.54 -79.58
N SER A 58 19.93 -15.56 -80.45
CA SER A 58 21.22 -15.96 -81.08
C SER A 58 21.83 -14.90 -81.98
N ASN A 59 21.07 -13.90 -82.43
CA ASN A 59 21.56 -12.83 -83.32
C ASN A 59 22.18 -11.64 -82.53
N TYR A 60 22.00 -11.66 -81.22
CA TYR A 60 22.38 -10.54 -80.34
C TYR A 60 23.32 -10.98 -79.21
N SER A 61 24.15 -10.05 -78.78
CA SER A 61 24.98 -10.22 -77.57
C SER A 61 24.89 -8.97 -76.70
N ILE A 62 24.92 -9.19 -75.38
CA ILE A 62 24.91 -8.11 -74.37
C ILE A 62 25.88 -8.46 -73.26
N SER A 63 26.67 -7.49 -72.82
CA SER A 63 27.53 -7.60 -71.64
C SER A 63 26.73 -7.33 -70.36
N SER A 64 27.06 -8.02 -69.26
CA SER A 64 26.64 -7.64 -67.93
C SER A 64 27.52 -6.55 -67.30
N GLY A 65 27.22 -6.12 -66.10
CA GLY A 65 27.97 -5.07 -65.37
C GLY A 65 27.34 -3.69 -65.41
N GLN A 66 26.20 -3.54 -66.07
CA GLN A 66 25.42 -2.26 -65.96
C GLN A 66 25.08 -2.00 -64.50
N THR A 67 25.09 -0.72 -64.15
CA THR A 67 24.74 -0.28 -62.80
C THR A 67 23.55 0.71 -62.82
N THR A 68 22.78 0.66 -61.80
CA THR A 68 21.73 1.65 -61.50
C THR A 68 21.72 1.85 -60.00
N THR A 69 20.80 2.67 -59.50
CA THR A 69 20.65 2.89 -58.08
C THR A 69 19.20 2.63 -57.63
N ALA A 70 19.05 2.08 -56.46
CA ALA A 70 17.73 1.92 -55.82
C ALA A 70 17.87 2.04 -54.28
N ASN A 71 16.72 2.16 -53.62
CA ASN A 71 16.69 2.26 -52.16
C ASN A 71 16.33 0.93 -51.51
N ILE A 72 16.96 0.64 -50.37
CA ILE A 72 16.49 -0.38 -49.44
C ILE A 72 15.83 0.35 -48.28
N THR A 73 14.54 0.17 -48.09
CA THR A 73 13.75 0.77 -46.99
C THR A 73 13.75 -0.12 -45.77
N ALA A 74 13.63 0.48 -44.56
CA ALA A 74 13.60 -0.26 -43.32
C ALA A 74 12.36 -1.18 -43.24
N LYS A 75 12.56 -2.36 -42.65
CA LYS A 75 11.50 -3.31 -42.36
C LYS A 75 10.86 -2.99 -41.02
N SER A 76 9.53 -3.03 -40.93
CA SER A 76 8.81 -2.82 -39.67
C SER A 76 8.96 -4.04 -38.77
N VAL A 77 9.25 -3.80 -37.48
CA VAL A 77 9.30 -4.79 -36.41
C VAL A 77 8.50 -4.24 -35.23
N THR A 78 7.73 -5.11 -34.58
CA THR A 78 6.99 -4.80 -33.35
C THR A 78 7.60 -5.52 -32.17
N VAL A 79 7.80 -4.82 -31.07
CA VAL A 79 8.31 -5.36 -29.80
C VAL A 79 7.16 -5.65 -28.86
N SER A 80 7.23 -6.81 -28.19
CA SER A 80 6.28 -7.22 -27.17
C SER A 80 6.95 -8.12 -26.13
N GLY A 81 6.24 -8.46 -25.04
CA GLY A 81 6.74 -9.38 -24.01
C GLY A 81 7.57 -8.72 -22.91
N ILE A 82 7.70 -7.38 -22.90
CA ILE A 82 8.34 -6.65 -21.80
C ILE A 82 7.36 -6.59 -20.62
N THR A 83 7.81 -7.00 -19.45
CA THR A 83 6.99 -7.05 -18.22
C THR A 83 7.58 -6.18 -17.13
N ALA A 84 6.78 -5.85 -16.11
CA ALA A 84 7.23 -5.16 -14.91
C ALA A 84 6.89 -5.98 -13.66
N SER A 85 7.77 -5.94 -12.68
CA SER A 85 7.60 -6.62 -11.41
C SER A 85 6.66 -5.84 -10.49
N ASN A 86 5.84 -6.59 -9.72
CA ASN A 86 5.12 -6.02 -8.59
C ASN A 86 6.10 -5.51 -7.52
N LYS A 87 5.69 -4.48 -6.80
CA LYS A 87 6.47 -3.97 -5.66
C LYS A 87 5.61 -3.64 -4.46
N THR A 88 6.23 -3.46 -3.31
CA THR A 88 5.64 -2.85 -2.12
C THR A 88 5.82 -1.34 -2.20
N TYR A 89 4.87 -0.58 -1.64
CA TYR A 89 4.94 0.87 -1.57
C TYR A 89 6.27 1.35 -0.98
N ASP A 90 6.93 2.25 -1.70
CA ASP A 90 8.23 2.84 -1.37
C ASP A 90 8.29 4.36 -1.67
N ALA A 91 7.13 4.97 -1.94
CA ALA A 91 6.95 6.37 -2.37
C ALA A 91 7.64 6.72 -3.72
N SER A 92 8.13 5.73 -4.46
CA SER A 92 8.81 5.90 -5.75
C SER A 92 7.91 5.46 -6.91
N THR A 93 8.05 6.09 -8.07
CA THR A 93 7.41 5.65 -9.31
C THR A 93 8.28 4.71 -10.14
N SER A 94 9.51 4.44 -9.76
CA SER A 94 10.39 3.53 -10.49
C SER A 94 9.82 2.11 -10.52
N ALA A 95 9.86 1.47 -11.69
CA ALA A 95 9.46 0.08 -11.89
C ALA A 95 10.68 -0.77 -12.30
N THR A 96 10.78 -1.97 -11.74
CA THR A 96 11.72 -2.98 -12.22
C THR A 96 11.13 -3.65 -13.44
N VAL A 97 11.81 -3.55 -14.58
CA VAL A 97 11.37 -4.08 -15.88
C VAL A 97 12.16 -5.34 -16.20
N ASP A 98 11.49 -6.34 -16.74
CA ASP A 98 12.08 -7.56 -17.25
C ASP A 98 11.88 -7.65 -18.78
N VAL A 99 12.99 -7.75 -19.50
CA VAL A 99 13.06 -7.86 -20.96
C VAL A 99 13.40 -9.28 -21.43
N SER A 100 13.55 -10.23 -20.51
CA SER A 100 14.00 -11.60 -20.85
C SER A 100 13.03 -12.35 -21.78
N SER A 101 11.75 -11.98 -21.76
CA SER A 101 10.71 -12.52 -22.63
C SER A 101 10.36 -11.61 -23.81
N ALA A 102 11.14 -10.54 -24.02
CA ALA A 102 10.91 -9.64 -25.14
C ALA A 102 11.09 -10.35 -26.47
N SER A 103 10.19 -10.08 -27.41
CA SER A 103 10.19 -10.67 -28.73
C SER A 103 10.05 -9.61 -29.82
N PHE A 104 10.64 -9.86 -30.96
CA PHE A 104 10.63 -9.00 -32.14
C PHE A 104 9.84 -9.66 -33.24
N SER A 105 8.57 -9.24 -33.43
CA SER A 105 7.74 -9.76 -34.52
C SER A 105 8.09 -9.07 -35.82
N GLY A 106 8.43 -9.82 -36.85
CA GLY A 106 8.81 -9.31 -38.18
C GLY A 106 10.31 -9.25 -38.42
N ILE A 107 11.15 -9.70 -37.47
CA ILE A 107 12.62 -9.79 -37.67
C ILE A 107 12.95 -10.77 -38.81
N VAL A 108 13.99 -10.49 -39.56
CA VAL A 108 14.54 -11.39 -40.60
C VAL A 108 15.32 -12.50 -39.90
N SER A 109 15.18 -13.73 -40.41
CA SER A 109 15.92 -14.87 -39.84
C SER A 109 17.41 -14.69 -39.94
N GLY A 110 18.14 -14.80 -38.82
CA GLY A 110 19.59 -14.63 -38.71
C GLY A 110 20.02 -13.23 -38.29
N ASP A 111 19.09 -12.24 -38.27
CA ASP A 111 19.42 -10.90 -37.76
C ASP A 111 19.37 -10.88 -36.24
N ASN A 112 20.14 -9.96 -35.63
CA ASN A 112 20.30 -9.82 -34.19
C ASN A 112 19.81 -8.45 -33.73
N LEU A 113 18.75 -8.44 -32.88
CA LEU A 113 18.25 -7.27 -32.17
C LEU A 113 18.17 -7.57 -30.67
N SER A 114 18.50 -6.57 -29.86
CA SER A 114 18.37 -6.61 -28.41
C SER A 114 17.62 -5.37 -27.92
N VAL A 115 16.89 -5.50 -26.84
CA VAL A 115 16.19 -4.41 -26.17
C VAL A 115 16.65 -4.26 -24.73
N SER A 116 16.80 -3.03 -24.28
CA SER A 116 16.85 -2.65 -22.87
C SER A 116 15.69 -1.68 -22.59
N ALA A 117 15.11 -1.74 -21.40
CA ALA A 117 14.00 -0.88 -21.06
C ALA A 117 14.06 -0.41 -19.60
N SER A 118 13.52 0.79 -19.36
CA SER A 118 13.18 1.30 -18.04
C SER A 118 11.67 1.52 -17.95
N GLY A 119 11.12 1.52 -16.73
CA GLY A 119 9.69 1.67 -16.51
C GLY A 119 9.37 2.66 -15.40
N VAL A 120 8.25 3.35 -15.55
CA VAL A 120 7.75 4.31 -14.55
C VAL A 120 6.26 4.08 -14.34
N PHE A 121 5.84 3.86 -13.08
CA PHE A 121 4.44 3.82 -12.71
C PHE A 121 3.76 5.17 -12.90
N ASP A 122 2.48 5.18 -13.21
CA ASP A 122 1.62 6.38 -13.32
C ASP A 122 1.65 7.26 -12.06
N ASN A 123 1.76 6.66 -10.89
CA ASN A 123 2.00 7.30 -9.59
C ASN A 123 2.56 6.26 -8.60
N ALA A 124 3.05 6.71 -7.44
CA ALA A 124 3.66 5.83 -6.44
C ALA A 124 2.65 5.03 -5.59
N ASN A 125 1.36 5.38 -5.60
CA ASN A 125 0.37 4.84 -4.67
C ASN A 125 0.05 3.37 -4.94
N VAL A 126 -0.41 2.69 -3.89
CA VAL A 126 -0.94 1.33 -3.92
C VAL A 126 -2.06 1.18 -4.96
N GLY A 127 -2.02 0.08 -5.67
CA GLY A 127 -3.04 -0.27 -6.67
C GLY A 127 -2.70 -1.54 -7.43
N THR A 128 -3.72 -2.13 -8.04
CA THR A 128 -3.60 -3.32 -8.89
C THR A 128 -3.68 -2.93 -10.36
N GLY A 129 -2.91 -3.62 -11.21
CA GLY A 129 -2.91 -3.38 -12.65
C GLY A 129 -2.51 -1.96 -13.04
N LYS A 130 -1.64 -1.31 -12.25
CA LYS A 130 -1.19 0.05 -12.52
C LYS A 130 -0.37 0.10 -13.80
N THR A 131 -0.57 1.15 -14.60
CA THR A 131 0.20 1.33 -15.81
C THR A 131 1.65 1.65 -15.49
N VAL A 132 2.55 0.92 -16.15
CA VAL A 132 3.98 1.19 -16.19
C VAL A 132 4.31 1.64 -17.61
N THR A 133 4.64 2.91 -17.77
CA THR A 133 5.14 3.45 -19.05
C THR A 133 6.57 2.98 -19.25
N LEU A 134 6.85 2.45 -20.44
CA LEU A 134 8.16 1.93 -20.83
C LEU A 134 8.92 2.95 -21.66
N THR A 135 10.22 3.00 -21.46
CA THR A 135 11.18 3.69 -22.35
C THR A 135 12.22 2.66 -22.76
N SER A 136 12.24 2.33 -24.06
CA SER A 136 13.09 1.28 -24.63
C SER A 136 14.25 1.85 -25.42
N SER A 137 15.33 1.10 -25.46
CA SER A 137 16.48 1.34 -26.33
C SER A 137 16.88 0.03 -27.01
N TYR A 138 17.26 0.12 -28.28
CA TYR A 138 17.53 -1.04 -29.10
C TYR A 138 19.00 -1.07 -29.55
N SER A 139 19.53 -2.26 -29.67
CA SER A 139 20.89 -2.51 -30.13
C SER A 139 20.95 -3.83 -30.93
N GLY A 140 22.09 -4.09 -31.54
CA GLY A 140 22.33 -5.23 -32.39
C GLY A 140 22.90 -4.79 -33.75
N ASP A 141 23.60 -5.69 -34.46
CA ASP A 141 24.29 -5.36 -35.71
C ASP A 141 23.33 -4.93 -36.81
N ASP A 142 22.10 -5.43 -36.78
CA ASP A 142 21.07 -5.22 -37.79
C ASP A 142 20.03 -4.15 -37.44
N VAL A 143 20.16 -3.47 -36.25
CA VAL A 143 19.13 -2.57 -35.72
C VAL A 143 18.75 -1.45 -36.71
N ASN A 144 19.71 -0.94 -37.47
CA ASN A 144 19.49 0.16 -38.43
C ASN A 144 18.69 -0.26 -39.67
N ASN A 145 18.48 -1.54 -39.85
CA ASN A 145 17.68 -2.09 -40.95
C ASN A 145 16.18 -2.15 -40.63
N TYR A 146 15.79 -1.71 -39.41
CA TYR A 146 14.42 -1.83 -38.93
C TYR A 146 13.81 -0.49 -38.52
N SER A 147 12.51 -0.38 -38.73
CA SER A 147 11.62 0.63 -38.11
C SER A 147 10.90 -0.06 -36.96
N ILE A 148 11.30 0.26 -35.72
CA ILE A 148 10.80 -0.47 -34.54
C ILE A 148 9.58 0.23 -33.97
N THR A 149 8.51 -0.54 -33.73
CA THR A 149 7.34 -0.11 -32.98
C THR A 149 7.46 -0.64 -31.55
N ASP A 150 7.55 0.30 -30.60
CA ASP A 150 7.76 0.01 -29.19
C ASP A 150 6.53 -0.65 -28.53
N GLN A 151 6.78 -1.47 -27.50
CA GLN A 151 5.79 -1.72 -26.48
C GLN A 151 5.78 -0.50 -25.53
N ALA A 152 4.75 0.35 -25.63
CA ALA A 152 4.71 1.63 -24.91
C ALA A 152 4.48 1.46 -23.39
N SER A 153 3.82 0.38 -22.96
CA SER A 153 3.49 0.16 -21.57
C SER A 153 3.30 -1.31 -21.21
N THR A 154 3.31 -1.58 -19.92
CA THR A 154 2.91 -2.84 -19.29
C THR A 154 2.14 -2.53 -18.02
N THR A 155 1.80 -3.54 -17.21
CA THR A 155 1.12 -3.34 -15.92
C THR A 155 1.83 -4.09 -14.80
N ALA A 156 1.77 -3.54 -13.58
CA ALA A 156 2.23 -4.21 -12.37
C ALA A 156 1.44 -3.68 -11.15
N ASN A 157 1.57 -4.35 -10.01
CA ASN A 157 0.89 -3.97 -8.79
C ASN A 157 1.85 -3.26 -7.82
N VAL A 158 1.31 -2.30 -7.07
CA VAL A 158 1.96 -1.74 -5.88
C VAL A 158 1.13 -2.18 -4.68
N ALA A 159 1.74 -3.00 -3.81
CA ALA A 159 1.10 -3.51 -2.59
C ALA A 159 1.33 -2.56 -1.42
N GLN A 160 0.45 -2.64 -0.41
CA GLN A 160 0.60 -1.88 0.83
C GLN A 160 1.90 -2.23 1.56
N LYS A 161 2.50 -1.22 2.18
CA LYS A 161 3.62 -1.40 3.11
C LYS A 161 3.08 -1.70 4.51
N ALA A 162 3.52 -2.82 5.08
CA ALA A 162 3.15 -3.18 6.45
C ALA A 162 3.89 -2.28 7.45
N LEU A 163 3.13 -1.73 8.40
CA LEU A 163 3.64 -1.00 9.55
C LEU A 163 3.67 -1.90 10.79
N THR A 164 4.57 -1.57 11.71
CA THR A 164 4.50 -2.01 13.09
C THR A 164 4.18 -0.83 14.00
N ALA A 165 3.62 -1.10 15.18
CA ALA A 165 3.31 -0.07 16.15
C ALA A 165 3.68 -0.51 17.58
N THR A 166 4.17 0.44 18.36
CA THR A 166 4.30 0.31 19.81
C THR A 166 3.12 1.02 20.47
N ALA A 167 2.43 0.34 21.38
CA ALA A 167 1.30 0.87 22.13
C ALA A 167 1.76 1.44 23.47
N SER A 168 1.23 2.61 23.84
CA SER A 168 1.37 3.23 25.16
C SER A 168 -0.03 3.52 25.71
N ALA A 169 -0.44 2.82 26.77
CA ALA A 169 -1.73 3.00 27.41
C ALA A 169 -1.64 3.99 28.57
N SER A 170 -2.71 4.76 28.77
CA SER A 170 -2.82 5.69 29.88
C SER A 170 -3.56 5.05 31.07
N ASN A 171 -3.10 5.38 32.30
CA ASN A 171 -3.84 5.07 33.51
C ASN A 171 -5.19 5.77 33.53
N LYS A 172 -6.15 5.16 34.20
CA LYS A 172 -7.47 5.78 34.45
C LYS A 172 -7.95 5.57 35.88
N SER A 173 -8.88 6.39 36.33
CA SER A 173 -9.65 6.10 37.55
C SER A 173 -10.80 5.14 37.20
N TYR A 174 -11.18 4.31 38.17
CA TYR A 174 -12.29 3.36 38.01
C TYR A 174 -13.58 4.05 37.52
N ASP A 175 -14.17 3.47 36.50
CA ASP A 175 -15.39 3.95 35.84
C ASP A 175 -16.36 2.83 35.46
N ALA A 176 -16.12 1.62 35.98
CA ALA A 176 -16.83 0.37 35.68
C ALA A 176 -16.74 -0.09 34.21
N ALA A 177 -15.92 0.54 33.37
CA ALA A 177 -15.72 0.17 31.98
C ALA A 177 -14.32 -0.42 31.73
N THR A 178 -14.20 -1.23 30.68
CA THR A 178 -12.91 -1.76 30.24
C THR A 178 -12.24 -0.89 29.17
N THR A 179 -12.89 0.17 28.67
CA THR A 179 -12.30 1.04 27.64
C THR A 179 -10.99 1.65 28.10
N ALA A 180 -9.99 1.64 27.19
CA ALA A 180 -8.65 2.18 27.44
C ALA A 180 -8.30 3.26 26.41
N THR A 181 -7.55 4.27 26.86
CA THR A 181 -6.92 5.26 25.98
C THR A 181 -5.51 4.80 25.64
N VAL A 182 -5.22 4.65 24.34
CA VAL A 182 -3.93 4.19 23.84
C VAL A 182 -3.43 5.14 22.76
N THR A 183 -2.15 5.46 22.80
CA THR A 183 -1.42 6.11 21.72
C THR A 183 -0.49 5.10 21.06
N LEU A 184 -0.47 5.07 19.72
CA LEU A 184 0.44 4.23 18.95
C LEU A 184 1.54 5.08 18.34
N THR A 185 2.76 4.56 18.39
CA THR A 185 3.90 5.07 17.63
C THR A 185 4.20 4.10 16.50
N PHE A 186 4.07 4.56 15.24
CA PHE A 186 4.31 3.73 14.06
C PHE A 186 5.79 3.64 13.71
N SER A 187 6.18 2.48 13.20
CA SER A 187 7.48 2.24 12.58
C SER A 187 7.28 1.64 11.19
N GLY A 188 8.13 2.07 10.24
CA GLY A 188 8.08 1.61 8.85
C GLY A 188 7.48 2.63 7.87
N LEU A 189 7.09 3.82 8.32
CA LEU A 189 6.71 4.92 7.42
C LEU A 189 7.88 5.30 6.49
N ILE A 190 7.56 5.76 5.29
CA ILE A 190 8.57 6.19 4.32
C ILE A 190 8.93 7.67 4.57
N GLY A 191 10.24 7.92 4.66
CA GLY A 191 10.76 9.28 4.82
C GLY A 191 10.17 10.01 6.02
N SER A 192 9.56 11.16 5.80
CA SER A 192 8.90 11.99 6.81
C SER A 192 7.37 11.90 6.79
N GLU A 193 6.80 10.92 6.09
CA GLU A 193 5.35 10.72 6.06
C GLU A 193 4.78 10.49 7.45
N THR A 194 3.59 11.01 7.69
CA THR A 194 2.82 10.75 8.93
C THR A 194 1.47 10.17 8.58
N LEU A 195 0.84 9.49 9.55
CA LEU A 195 -0.53 9.02 9.46
C LEU A 195 -1.32 9.44 10.69
N GLY A 196 -2.59 9.72 10.49
CA GLY A 196 -3.55 9.81 11.57
C GLY A 196 -4.04 8.42 11.98
N GLN A 197 -4.56 8.30 13.20
CA GLN A 197 -5.03 7.04 13.76
C GLN A 197 -6.27 7.20 14.62
N SER A 198 -7.14 6.21 14.58
CA SER A 198 -8.20 5.98 15.56
C SER A 198 -8.02 4.58 16.12
N VAL A 199 -8.00 4.47 17.46
CA VAL A 199 -7.66 3.23 18.17
C VAL A 199 -8.80 2.85 19.10
N SER A 200 -9.24 1.59 19.07
CA SER A 200 -10.08 1.00 20.10
C SER A 200 -9.23 0.02 20.91
N ALA A 201 -9.26 0.17 22.24
CA ALA A 201 -8.49 -0.68 23.14
C ALA A 201 -9.26 -0.95 24.44
N THR A 202 -8.94 -2.05 25.09
CA THR A 202 -9.61 -2.44 26.35
C THR A 202 -8.60 -2.98 27.34
N PHE A 203 -8.84 -2.68 28.63
CA PHE A 203 -8.25 -3.37 29.76
C PHE A 203 -8.75 -4.82 29.85
N SER A 204 -7.96 -5.69 30.46
CA SER A 204 -8.29 -7.10 30.69
C SER A 204 -9.58 -7.31 31.51
N ASP A 205 -9.86 -6.40 32.44
CA ASP A 205 -11.11 -6.30 33.20
C ASP A 205 -11.30 -4.87 33.73
N LYS A 206 -12.47 -4.59 34.35
CA LYS A 206 -12.87 -3.25 34.83
C LYS A 206 -12.24 -2.85 36.17
N ASN A 207 -11.74 -3.80 36.98
CA ASN A 207 -11.43 -3.58 38.37
C ASN A 207 -10.09 -2.84 38.57
N VAL A 208 -9.97 -2.19 39.70
CA VAL A 208 -8.72 -1.55 40.16
C VAL A 208 -7.58 -2.54 40.18
N GLY A 209 -6.42 -2.10 39.73
CA GLY A 209 -5.18 -2.88 39.70
C GLY A 209 -4.07 -2.18 38.95
N ALA A 210 -2.85 -2.48 39.36
CA ALA A 210 -1.64 -1.97 38.72
C ALA A 210 -1.18 -2.91 37.59
N GLY A 211 -0.57 -2.34 36.55
CA GLY A 211 0.04 -3.07 35.46
C GLY A 211 -0.93 -3.97 34.69
N LYS A 212 -2.20 -3.59 34.59
CA LYS A 212 -3.21 -4.38 33.88
C LYS A 212 -2.95 -4.37 32.39
N THR A 213 -3.09 -5.52 31.76
CA THR A 213 -2.94 -5.63 30.30
C THR A 213 -4.02 -4.82 29.58
N VAL A 214 -3.57 -4.01 28.66
CA VAL A 214 -4.40 -3.28 27.68
C VAL A 214 -4.13 -3.85 26.29
N THR A 215 -5.18 -4.26 25.59
CA THR A 215 -5.11 -4.82 24.25
C THR A 215 -5.73 -3.85 23.24
N VAL A 216 -5.02 -3.59 22.15
CA VAL A 216 -5.53 -2.85 20.99
C VAL A 216 -6.42 -3.75 20.15
N ASN A 217 -7.71 -3.46 20.11
CA ASN A 217 -8.70 -4.28 19.42
C ASN A 217 -8.81 -3.93 17.91
N SER A 218 -8.72 -2.65 17.60
CA SER A 218 -8.74 -2.16 16.21
C SER A 218 -7.94 -0.88 16.03
N ILE A 219 -7.39 -0.73 14.83
CA ILE A 219 -6.67 0.45 14.38
C ILE A 219 -7.25 0.87 13.04
N THR A 220 -7.68 2.11 12.93
CA THR A 220 -8.07 2.72 11.66
C THR A 220 -7.06 3.81 11.33
N LEU A 221 -6.37 3.67 10.19
CA LEU A 221 -5.46 4.68 9.69
C LEU A 221 -6.23 5.76 8.94
N SER A 222 -5.77 6.98 9.04
CA SER A 222 -6.21 8.11 8.21
C SER A 222 -5.01 8.83 7.60
N ASN A 223 -5.27 9.60 6.53
CA ASN A 223 -4.21 10.35 5.88
C ASN A 223 -3.58 11.35 6.87
N GLY A 224 -2.29 11.47 6.78
CA GLY A 224 -1.52 12.40 7.59
C GLY A 224 -0.90 13.52 6.76
N SER A 225 0.30 13.94 7.12
CA SER A 225 1.06 14.98 6.43
C SER A 225 2.23 14.42 5.63
N ASN A 226 2.91 15.30 4.89
CA ASN A 226 4.10 14.98 4.09
C ASN A 226 3.90 13.84 3.08
N GLY A 227 2.69 13.72 2.52
CA GLY A 227 2.36 12.68 1.54
C GLY A 227 1.85 11.37 2.13
N GLY A 228 1.73 11.26 3.46
CA GLY A 228 1.24 10.05 4.14
C GLY A 228 -0.22 9.75 3.81
N LEU A 229 -0.46 8.76 2.98
CA LEU A 229 -1.78 8.25 2.60
C LEU A 229 -2.03 6.91 3.27
N ALA A 230 -3.12 6.82 4.04
CA ALA A 230 -3.50 5.59 4.75
C ALA A 230 -3.61 4.36 3.83
N GLY A 231 -4.10 4.58 2.59
CA GLY A 231 -4.25 3.51 1.60
C GLY A 231 -2.93 2.85 1.17
N ASN A 232 -1.79 3.52 1.39
CA ASN A 232 -0.47 2.99 1.04
C ASN A 232 0.11 2.07 2.12
N TYR A 233 -0.55 1.98 3.28
CA TYR A 233 -0.06 1.25 4.43
C TYR A 233 -1.08 0.25 4.95
N SER A 234 -0.59 -0.77 5.63
CA SER A 234 -1.40 -1.72 6.40
C SER A 234 -0.82 -1.88 7.79
N ILE A 235 -1.68 -2.17 8.78
CA ILE A 235 -1.28 -2.46 10.14
C ILE A 235 -2.24 -3.50 10.73
N SER A 236 -1.71 -4.42 11.52
CA SER A 236 -2.51 -5.38 12.28
C SER A 236 -2.79 -4.80 13.67
N SER A 237 -3.93 -5.14 14.27
CA SER A 237 -4.24 -4.91 15.68
C SER A 237 -3.64 -6.02 16.56
N GLY A 238 -3.83 -5.91 17.87
CA GLY A 238 -3.35 -6.89 18.84
C GLY A 238 -2.10 -6.47 19.63
N GLN A 239 -1.63 -5.23 19.41
CA GLN A 239 -0.58 -4.65 20.26
C GLN A 239 -1.06 -4.61 21.70
N THR A 240 -0.15 -4.86 22.64
CA THR A 240 -0.44 -4.82 24.07
C THR A 240 0.43 -3.78 24.77
N SER A 241 -0.10 -3.22 25.83
CA SER A 241 0.60 -2.34 26.76
C SER A 241 0.09 -2.63 28.17
N THR A 242 0.62 -1.94 29.16
CA THR A 242 0.11 -2.02 30.53
C THR A 242 -0.24 -0.62 31.03
N ALA A 243 -1.28 -0.55 31.86
CA ALA A 243 -1.67 0.67 32.56
C ALA A 243 -2.42 0.34 33.83
N ASP A 244 -2.58 1.31 34.72
CA ASP A 244 -3.26 1.12 35.99
C ASP A 244 -4.71 1.59 35.90
N ILE A 245 -5.59 0.87 36.59
CA ILE A 245 -6.91 1.40 36.99
C ILE A 245 -6.80 1.75 38.47
N THR A 246 -6.88 3.03 38.78
CA THR A 246 -6.77 3.53 40.17
C THR A 246 -8.16 3.61 40.82
N THR A 247 -8.20 3.58 42.14
CA THR A 247 -9.41 3.68 42.92
C THR A 247 -10.14 5.01 42.64
N LYS A 248 -11.49 4.97 42.73
CA LYS A 248 -12.34 6.14 42.67
C LYS A 248 -12.71 6.60 44.08
N ALA A 249 -12.70 7.90 44.30
CA ALA A 249 -13.16 8.46 45.59
C ALA A 249 -14.69 8.32 45.74
N LEU A 250 -15.11 7.84 46.90
CA LEU A 250 -16.51 7.72 47.31
C LEU A 250 -16.72 8.38 48.66
N THR A 251 -17.64 9.30 48.74
CA THR A 251 -17.99 9.96 50.03
C THR A 251 -19.36 9.48 50.50
N VAL A 252 -19.44 9.04 51.74
CA VAL A 252 -20.66 8.60 52.38
C VAL A 252 -21.15 9.70 53.32
N SER A 253 -22.44 10.03 53.23
CA SER A 253 -23.11 11.02 54.06
C SER A 253 -24.60 10.69 54.28
N GLY A 254 -25.30 11.42 55.14
CA GLY A 254 -26.72 11.25 55.39
C GLY A 254 -27.05 10.21 56.48
N ILE A 255 -26.05 9.72 57.23
CA ILE A 255 -26.33 8.88 58.44
C ILE A 255 -26.73 9.81 59.56
N THR A 256 -27.87 9.56 60.16
CA THR A 256 -28.41 10.38 61.29
C THR A 256 -28.56 9.55 62.55
N GLY A 257 -28.37 10.22 63.73
CA GLY A 257 -28.56 9.62 65.02
C GLY A 257 -30.06 9.62 65.41
N VAL A 258 -30.50 8.53 66.01
CA VAL A 258 -31.87 8.43 66.57
C VAL A 258 -31.81 8.81 68.06
N ASN A 259 -32.69 9.71 68.49
CA ASN A 259 -32.82 10.07 69.89
C ASN A 259 -33.20 8.85 70.74
N LYS A 260 -32.64 8.74 71.93
CA LYS A 260 -32.97 7.64 72.85
C LYS A 260 -33.30 8.13 74.24
N THR A 261 -34.09 7.34 74.97
CA THR A 261 -34.31 7.51 76.40
C THR A 261 -33.06 6.99 77.16
N TYR A 262 -32.72 7.65 78.29
CA TYR A 262 -31.60 7.21 79.14
C TYR A 262 -31.70 5.74 79.54
N ASP A 263 -30.69 4.97 79.23
CA ASP A 263 -30.59 3.55 79.54
C ASP A 263 -29.25 3.15 80.21
N GLY A 264 -28.42 4.14 80.55
CA GLY A 264 -27.12 3.95 81.19
C GLY A 264 -26.02 3.51 80.22
N SER A 265 -26.26 3.40 78.91
CA SER A 265 -25.32 2.96 77.90
C SER A 265 -24.93 4.11 76.92
N VAL A 266 -23.79 3.95 76.21
CA VAL A 266 -23.33 4.90 75.19
C VAL A 266 -23.68 4.45 73.77
N GLY A 267 -24.29 3.26 73.54
CA GLY A 267 -24.68 2.78 72.24
C GLY A 267 -25.75 3.69 71.61
N ALA A 268 -25.57 4.09 70.37
CA ALA A 268 -26.50 4.93 69.62
C ALA A 268 -27.10 4.15 68.44
N THR A 269 -28.41 4.28 68.28
CA THR A 269 -29.08 3.79 67.08
C THR A 269 -28.91 4.81 65.94
N LEU A 270 -28.53 4.34 64.75
CA LEU A 270 -28.34 5.13 63.58
C LEU A 270 -29.42 4.83 62.55
N ASN A 271 -29.83 5.86 61.80
CA ASN A 271 -30.75 5.77 60.66
C ASN A 271 -29.98 5.97 59.37
N THR A 272 -30.09 5.00 58.46
CA THR A 272 -29.41 4.95 57.16
C THR A 272 -30.36 5.19 55.98
N SER A 273 -31.62 5.52 56.21
CA SER A 273 -32.63 5.68 55.15
C SER A 273 -32.33 6.83 54.17
N SER A 274 -31.53 7.82 54.59
CA SER A 274 -31.14 9.00 53.80
C SER A 274 -29.66 8.96 53.37
N VAL A 275 -28.99 7.81 53.45
CA VAL A 275 -27.60 7.69 53.06
C VAL A 275 -27.43 7.98 51.57
N THR A 276 -26.42 8.77 51.26
CA THR A 276 -26.02 9.11 49.92
C THR A 276 -24.55 8.71 49.69
N TYR A 277 -24.25 8.27 48.47
CA TYR A 277 -22.94 7.82 48.04
C TYR A 277 -22.47 8.74 46.90
N SER A 278 -21.75 9.83 47.23
CA SER A 278 -21.22 10.77 46.23
C SER A 278 -19.98 10.16 45.58
N GLY A 279 -19.99 10.00 44.24
CA GLY A 279 -18.91 9.39 43.46
C GLY A 279 -19.15 7.94 43.09
N LEU A 280 -20.27 7.33 43.53
CA LEU A 280 -20.62 5.97 43.11
C LEU A 280 -20.85 5.90 41.60
N VAL A 281 -20.30 4.90 40.95
CA VAL A 281 -20.50 4.62 39.53
C VAL A 281 -21.89 3.97 39.34
N SER A 282 -22.58 4.38 38.30
CA SER A 282 -23.89 3.81 37.99
C SER A 282 -23.80 2.30 37.73
N GLY A 283 -24.65 1.54 38.43
CA GLY A 283 -24.64 0.08 38.34
C GLY A 283 -23.88 -0.63 39.48
N ASP A 284 -23.01 0.07 40.17
CA ASP A 284 -22.36 -0.48 41.38
C ASP A 284 -23.29 -0.34 42.60
N SER A 285 -23.17 -1.26 43.52
CA SER A 285 -24.00 -1.28 44.74
C SER A 285 -23.15 -1.33 45.98
N PHE A 286 -23.57 -0.55 47.00
CA PHE A 286 -22.94 -0.48 48.33
C PHE A 286 -23.98 -0.61 49.41
N THR A 287 -23.59 -1.30 50.48
CA THR A 287 -24.35 -1.35 51.71
C THR A 287 -23.45 -0.85 52.84
N VAL A 288 -23.92 0.15 53.60
CA VAL A 288 -23.27 0.61 54.82
C VAL A 288 -23.94 0.02 56.02
N THR A 289 -23.13 -0.51 56.96
CA THR A 289 -23.60 -0.98 58.27
C THR A 289 -22.83 -0.18 59.34
N PRO A 290 -23.43 0.96 59.78
CA PRO A 290 -22.78 1.86 60.72
C PRO A 290 -23.10 1.42 62.18
N THR A 291 -22.15 1.65 63.07
CA THR A 291 -22.33 1.63 64.52
C THR A 291 -22.12 3.00 65.12
N GLY A 292 -22.94 3.40 66.07
CA GLY A 292 -22.87 4.73 66.70
C GLY A 292 -22.52 4.63 68.20
N THR A 293 -21.74 5.58 68.67
CA THR A 293 -21.41 5.70 70.11
C THR A 293 -21.51 7.16 70.52
N PHE A 294 -22.35 7.45 71.52
CA PHE A 294 -22.41 8.76 72.18
C PHE A 294 -21.09 9.10 72.89
N ASP A 295 -20.78 10.37 73.00
CA ASP A 295 -19.60 10.89 73.70
C ASP A 295 -19.60 10.51 75.19
N ASN A 296 -20.77 10.39 75.81
CA ASN A 296 -20.96 9.91 77.17
C ASN A 296 -22.42 9.50 77.37
N LYS A 297 -22.74 8.76 78.47
CA LYS A 297 -24.08 8.23 78.79
C LYS A 297 -25.07 9.25 79.36
N ASN A 298 -24.63 10.47 79.67
CA ASN A 298 -25.49 11.43 80.37
C ASN A 298 -26.55 12.04 79.42
N VAL A 299 -27.69 12.42 79.99
CA VAL A 299 -28.78 13.14 79.27
C VAL A 299 -28.26 14.46 78.74
N GLY A 300 -28.63 14.82 77.50
CA GLY A 300 -28.26 16.09 76.86
C GLY A 300 -28.90 16.20 75.48
N THR A 301 -28.88 17.41 74.91
CA THR A 301 -29.38 17.70 73.55
C THR A 301 -28.22 17.91 72.59
N GLY A 302 -28.35 17.44 71.34
CA GLY A 302 -27.33 17.59 70.30
C GLY A 302 -26.01 16.93 70.63
N LYS A 303 -26.01 15.86 71.38
CA LYS A 303 -24.80 15.12 71.76
C LYS A 303 -24.16 14.50 70.55
N THR A 304 -22.84 14.55 70.51
CA THR A 304 -22.03 13.90 69.42
C THR A 304 -22.19 12.39 69.47
N VAL A 305 -22.52 11.80 68.35
CA VAL A 305 -22.47 10.37 68.08
C VAL A 305 -21.36 10.12 67.13
N THR A 306 -20.29 9.46 67.57
CA THR A 306 -19.22 8.97 66.70
C THR A 306 -19.74 7.81 65.90
N ILE A 307 -19.50 7.79 64.60
CA ILE A 307 -19.89 6.72 63.66
C ILE A 307 -18.65 5.93 63.27
N SER A 308 -18.79 4.60 63.29
CA SER A 308 -17.84 3.66 62.68
C SER A 308 -18.62 2.79 61.67
N SER A 309 -18.25 2.84 60.42
CA SER A 309 -18.95 2.19 59.32
C SER A 309 -18.19 0.97 58.80
N ALA A 310 -18.94 -0.09 58.53
CA ALA A 310 -18.48 -1.21 57.70
C ALA A 310 -19.25 -1.17 56.36
N TYR A 311 -18.55 -1.58 55.31
CA TYR A 311 -19.09 -1.57 53.94
C TYR A 311 -19.09 -2.94 53.33
N SER A 312 -20.07 -3.26 52.51
CA SER A 312 -20.14 -4.48 51.72
C SER A 312 -20.66 -4.17 50.30
N GLY A 313 -20.31 -5.03 49.36
CA GLY A 313 -20.67 -4.90 47.93
C GLY A 313 -19.52 -5.46 47.06
N ASP A 314 -19.89 -5.97 45.88
CA ASP A 314 -18.93 -6.63 45.00
C ASP A 314 -17.85 -5.69 44.45
N ASP A 315 -18.18 -4.41 44.32
CA ASP A 315 -17.33 -3.40 43.71
C ASP A 315 -16.55 -2.55 44.75
N ILE A 316 -16.62 -2.88 46.06
CA ILE A 316 -16.06 -2.07 47.15
C ILE A 316 -14.55 -1.84 46.98
N GLY A 317 -13.82 -2.82 46.47
CA GLY A 317 -12.36 -2.75 46.22
C GLY A 317 -11.96 -1.71 45.19
N ASN A 318 -12.91 -1.17 44.44
CA ASN A 318 -12.66 -0.18 43.39
C ASN A 318 -12.73 1.26 43.91
N TYR A 319 -12.98 1.44 45.22
CA TYR A 319 -13.17 2.77 45.81
C TYR A 319 -12.24 3.05 46.98
N VAL A 320 -11.92 4.31 47.16
CA VAL A 320 -11.41 4.86 48.43
C VAL A 320 -12.58 5.60 49.09
N ILE A 321 -13.02 5.07 50.25
CA ILE A 321 -14.20 5.56 50.94
C ILE A 321 -13.79 6.63 51.95
N THR A 322 -14.51 7.78 51.91
CA THR A 322 -14.48 8.79 52.94
C THR A 322 -15.76 8.68 53.76
N ASP A 323 -15.61 8.30 55.02
CA ASP A 323 -16.71 8.05 55.94
C ASP A 323 -17.34 9.33 56.47
N GLN A 324 -18.63 9.29 56.81
CA GLN A 324 -19.22 10.22 57.74
C GLN A 324 -18.76 9.83 59.17
N SER A 325 -17.92 10.64 59.80
CA SER A 325 -17.32 10.32 61.10
C SER A 325 -18.21 10.56 62.30
N SER A 326 -19.24 11.40 62.19
CA SER A 326 -20.11 11.73 63.29
C SER A 326 -21.50 12.26 62.85
N THR A 327 -22.44 12.22 63.79
CA THR A 327 -23.76 12.85 63.71
C THR A 327 -24.13 13.37 65.09
N THR A 328 -25.37 13.87 65.28
CA THR A 328 -25.88 14.27 66.58
C THR A 328 -27.21 13.60 66.86
N ALA A 329 -27.47 13.35 68.20
CA ALA A 329 -28.77 12.87 68.70
C ALA A 329 -28.94 13.31 70.16
N ASN A 330 -30.17 13.14 70.70
CA ASN A 330 -30.47 13.48 72.08
C ASN A 330 -30.63 12.22 72.95
#